data_1912c00ac65a1bf344fd6f5adc60f1f3
#
_entry.id   1912c00ac65a1bf344fd6f5adc60f1f3
#
_cell.length_a   1.000
_cell.length_b   1.000
_cell.length_c   1.000
_cell.angle_alpha   90.00
_cell.angle_beta   90.00
_cell.angle_gamma   90.00
#
_symmetry.space_group_name_H-M   'P 1'
#
loop_
_entity.id
_entity.type
_entity.pdbx_description
1 polymer ?
#
loop_
_entity_poly.entity_id
_entity_poly.type
_entity_poly.pdbx_seq_one_letter_code
_entity_poly.pdbx_strand_id
1 'polypeptide(L)'
;MSHLGFKKFHIVGHDRGGRVAHRMALDETDRVKTITLMDIVPTELLLSELTTQVAHSYYHWLFLAQQSPFPEKLISADPDYYYESCLLGWGAANLDSFDPEKLSQYRKSWSNVDTIRAMCDDYRAAIHFDWDLDKEDRNRCLEIPACVMWGKTGAMAQHFDVPATWSKNFSNIEKNPMEGGHFFPDQYPQETVSALVSFIINNINYSCCRTLLLLS
;
A
#
# COMPACT_ATOMS: atom_id res chain seq x y z
N MET A 1 -17.37 -5.25 3.51
CA MET A 1 -18.23 -4.66 2.44
C MET A 1 -19.61 -5.30 2.39
N SER A 2 -19.73 -6.64 2.38
CA SER A 2 -21.05 -7.32 2.37
C SER A 2 -21.94 -6.92 3.56
N HIS A 3 -21.39 -6.86 4.77
CA HIS A 3 -22.11 -6.38 5.96
C HIS A 3 -22.65 -4.95 5.83
N LEU A 4 -21.98 -4.10 5.04
CA LEU A 4 -22.40 -2.73 4.74
C LEU A 4 -23.33 -2.65 3.50
N GLY A 5 -23.73 -3.78 2.92
CA GLY A 5 -24.62 -3.83 1.76
C GLY A 5 -23.97 -3.56 0.40
N PHE A 6 -22.65 -3.35 0.34
CA PHE A 6 -21.96 -3.09 -0.92
C PHE A 6 -21.53 -4.39 -1.59
N LYS A 7 -22.10 -4.66 -2.77
CA LYS A 7 -21.74 -5.81 -3.62
C LYS A 7 -20.46 -5.56 -4.40
N LYS A 8 -20.31 -4.36 -4.96
CA LYS A 8 -19.12 -3.92 -5.72
C LYS A 8 -18.62 -2.59 -5.17
N PHE A 9 -17.30 -2.40 -5.17
CA PHE A 9 -16.66 -1.21 -4.59
C PHE A 9 -15.33 -0.89 -5.28
N HIS A 10 -14.86 0.32 -5.09
CA HIS A 10 -13.52 0.75 -5.44
C HIS A 10 -12.61 0.52 -4.22
N ILE A 11 -11.38 0.07 -4.45
CA ILE A 11 -10.39 -0.14 -3.38
C ILE A 11 -9.26 0.85 -3.54
N VAL A 12 -8.86 1.45 -2.43
CA VAL A 12 -7.66 2.30 -2.32
C VAL A 12 -6.83 1.78 -1.17
N GLY A 13 -5.58 1.48 -1.42
CA GLY A 13 -4.66 0.99 -0.37
C GLY A 13 -3.29 1.65 -0.45
N HIS A 14 -2.79 2.07 0.70
CA HIS A 14 -1.45 2.59 0.88
C HIS A 14 -0.64 1.63 1.74
N ASP A 15 0.64 1.42 1.42
CA ASP A 15 1.57 0.54 2.13
C ASP A 15 0.98 -0.86 2.38
N ARG A 16 0.92 -1.33 3.61
CA ARG A 16 0.32 -2.63 3.97
C ARG A 16 -1.14 -2.74 3.52
N GLY A 17 -1.90 -1.65 3.60
CA GLY A 17 -3.27 -1.59 3.07
C GLY A 17 -3.33 -1.79 1.55
N GLY A 18 -2.32 -1.37 0.80
CA GLY A 18 -2.21 -1.63 -0.64
C GLY A 18 -2.01 -3.12 -0.95
N ARG A 19 -1.24 -3.84 -0.11
CA ARG A 19 -1.04 -5.30 -0.25
C ARG A 19 -2.31 -6.07 0.04
N VAL A 20 -3.03 -5.68 1.08
CA VAL A 20 -4.37 -6.23 1.39
C VAL A 20 -5.34 -5.95 0.23
N ALA A 21 -5.31 -4.74 -0.35
CA ALA A 21 -6.14 -4.39 -1.51
C ALA A 21 -5.81 -5.27 -2.74
N HIS A 22 -4.52 -5.52 -3.02
CA HIS A 22 -4.09 -6.41 -4.09
C HIS A 22 -4.59 -7.84 -3.87
N ARG A 23 -4.38 -8.39 -2.66
CA ARG A 23 -4.86 -9.73 -2.33
C ARG A 23 -6.39 -9.83 -2.45
N MET A 24 -7.12 -8.84 -1.95
CA MET A 24 -8.58 -8.79 -2.09
C MET A 24 -9.03 -8.74 -3.56
N ALA A 25 -8.30 -8.01 -4.42
CA ALA A 25 -8.62 -7.96 -5.84
C ALA A 25 -8.37 -9.30 -6.55
N LEU A 26 -7.37 -10.06 -6.12
CA LEU A 26 -7.11 -11.42 -6.62
C LEU A 26 -8.21 -12.41 -6.16
N ASP A 27 -8.60 -12.35 -4.89
CA ASP A 27 -9.58 -13.30 -4.32
C ASP A 27 -11.02 -12.98 -4.74
N GLU A 28 -11.38 -11.71 -4.85
CA GLU A 28 -12.75 -11.22 -5.05
C GLU A 28 -12.85 -10.29 -6.27
N THR A 29 -12.22 -10.68 -7.40
CA THR A 29 -12.10 -9.84 -8.61
C THR A 29 -13.43 -9.28 -9.08
N ASP A 30 -14.50 -10.08 -9.07
CA ASP A 30 -15.84 -9.65 -9.51
C ASP A 30 -16.45 -8.54 -8.66
N ARG A 31 -15.94 -8.32 -7.47
CA ARG A 31 -16.44 -7.32 -6.53
C ARG A 31 -15.65 -6.01 -6.58
N VAL A 32 -14.45 -6.02 -7.13
CA VAL A 32 -13.59 -4.85 -7.24
C VAL A 32 -13.82 -4.14 -8.56
N LYS A 33 -14.25 -2.89 -8.50
CA LYS A 33 -14.47 -2.06 -9.70
C LYS A 33 -13.17 -1.44 -10.22
N THR A 34 -12.37 -0.89 -9.31
CA THR A 34 -11.04 -0.34 -9.57
C THR A 34 -10.18 -0.54 -8.33
N ILE A 35 -8.88 -0.58 -8.55
CA ILE A 35 -7.89 -0.63 -7.46
C ILE A 35 -6.91 0.55 -7.60
N THR A 36 -6.60 1.20 -6.47
CA THR A 36 -5.48 2.13 -6.37
C THR A 36 -4.46 1.61 -5.38
N LEU A 37 -3.22 1.49 -5.83
CA LEU A 37 -2.07 1.03 -5.05
C LEU A 37 -1.11 2.21 -4.85
N MET A 38 -0.84 2.54 -3.59
CA MET A 38 -0.01 3.69 -3.22
C MET A 38 1.31 3.24 -2.60
N ASP A 39 2.40 3.65 -3.24
CA ASP A 39 3.81 3.52 -2.84
C ASP A 39 4.23 2.11 -2.43
N ILE A 40 3.83 1.12 -3.21
CA ILE A 40 4.20 -0.27 -3.04
C ILE A 40 4.53 -0.95 -4.38
N VAL A 41 5.30 -2.02 -4.30
CA VAL A 41 5.51 -3.01 -5.35
C VAL A 41 4.93 -4.36 -4.90
N PRO A 42 4.69 -5.34 -5.78
CA PRO A 42 4.20 -6.67 -5.38
C PRO A 42 5.04 -7.29 -4.25
N THR A 43 4.41 -7.93 -3.27
CA THR A 43 5.10 -8.54 -2.11
C THR A 43 6.11 -9.60 -2.57
N GLU A 44 5.72 -10.41 -3.53
CA GLU A 44 6.59 -11.45 -4.08
C GLU A 44 7.86 -10.84 -4.69
N LEU A 45 7.72 -9.80 -5.50
CA LEU A 45 8.85 -9.11 -6.12
C LEU A 45 9.78 -8.51 -5.06
N LEU A 46 9.23 -7.76 -4.08
CA LEU A 46 10.00 -7.10 -3.03
C LEU A 46 10.89 -8.09 -2.28
N LEU A 47 10.33 -9.25 -1.89
CA LEU A 47 11.03 -10.24 -1.08
C LEU A 47 11.95 -11.13 -1.92
N SER A 48 11.66 -11.34 -3.20
CA SER A 48 12.50 -12.14 -4.11
C SER A 48 13.70 -11.36 -4.65
N GLU A 49 13.59 -10.03 -4.77
CA GLU A 49 14.66 -9.14 -5.25
C GLU A 49 15.33 -8.34 -4.11
N LEU A 50 15.49 -8.96 -2.94
CA LEU A 50 16.05 -8.33 -1.75
C LEU A 50 17.56 -8.11 -1.89
N THR A 51 17.95 -7.01 -2.53
CA THR A 51 19.36 -6.55 -2.55
C THR A 51 19.76 -5.97 -1.19
N THR A 52 21.08 -5.77 -0.97
CA THR A 52 21.57 -5.13 0.25
C THR A 52 20.95 -3.73 0.46
N GLN A 53 20.79 -2.95 -0.61
CA GLN A 53 20.20 -1.62 -0.56
C GLN A 53 18.72 -1.69 -0.18
N VAL A 54 17.97 -2.60 -0.81
CA VAL A 54 16.55 -2.83 -0.47
C VAL A 54 16.42 -3.31 0.97
N ALA A 55 17.21 -4.29 1.40
CA ALA A 55 17.19 -4.79 2.78
C ALA A 55 17.51 -3.70 3.81
N HIS A 56 18.43 -2.79 3.50
CA HIS A 56 18.73 -1.64 4.36
C HIS A 56 17.55 -0.67 4.47
N SER A 57 16.89 -0.33 3.36
CA SER A 57 15.74 0.58 3.34
C SER A 57 14.48 -0.07 3.95
N TYR A 58 14.35 -1.39 3.82
CA TYR A 58 13.20 -2.18 4.27
C TYR A 58 13.50 -3.07 5.48
N TYR A 59 14.49 -2.69 6.31
CA TYR A 59 14.89 -3.45 7.50
C TYR A 59 13.71 -3.77 8.44
N HIS A 60 12.74 -2.89 8.49
CA HIS A 60 11.54 -3.02 9.32
C HIS A 60 10.70 -4.27 8.97
N TRP A 61 10.68 -4.70 7.71
CA TRP A 61 10.03 -5.94 7.32
C TRP A 61 10.62 -7.15 8.03
N LEU A 62 11.96 -7.21 8.05
CA LEU A 62 12.69 -8.31 8.68
C LEU A 62 12.65 -8.22 10.20
N PHE A 63 12.66 -7.00 10.75
CA PHE A 63 12.61 -6.75 12.18
C PHE A 63 11.21 -7.04 12.75
N LEU A 64 10.15 -6.46 12.17
CA LEU A 64 8.78 -6.63 12.66
C LEU A 64 8.28 -8.07 12.54
N ALA A 65 8.78 -8.82 11.54
CA ALA A 65 8.44 -10.22 11.36
C ALA A 65 9.18 -11.19 12.31
N GLN A 66 10.08 -10.69 13.16
CA GLN A 66 10.75 -11.56 14.14
C GLN A 66 9.75 -12.19 15.11
N GLN A 67 10.19 -13.30 15.74
CA GLN A 67 9.36 -14.04 16.68
C GLN A 67 8.89 -13.15 17.85
N SER A 68 7.60 -13.21 18.15
CA SER A 68 7.02 -12.55 19.33
C SER A 68 7.64 -13.12 20.62
N PRO A 69 7.89 -12.30 21.63
CA PRO A 69 7.58 -10.87 21.77
C PRO A 69 8.80 -9.94 21.47
N PHE A 70 9.74 -10.34 20.63
CA PHE A 70 11.00 -9.61 20.48
C PHE A 70 10.82 -8.19 19.91
N PRO A 71 10.22 -7.98 18.73
CA PRO A 71 10.03 -6.62 18.22
C PRO A 71 9.05 -5.81 19.06
N GLU A 72 7.99 -6.45 19.57
CA GLU A 72 6.98 -5.77 20.38
C GLU A 72 7.58 -5.17 21.67
N LYS A 73 8.46 -5.89 22.34
CA LYS A 73 9.13 -5.39 23.55
C LYS A 73 10.06 -4.24 23.27
N LEU A 74 10.82 -4.31 22.16
CA LEU A 74 11.75 -3.23 21.79
C LEU A 74 10.98 -1.96 21.41
N ILE A 75 9.92 -2.08 20.62
CA ILE A 75 9.10 -0.94 20.19
C ILE A 75 8.36 -0.34 21.40
N SER A 76 7.80 -1.17 22.27
CA SER A 76 7.05 -0.70 23.45
C SER A 76 7.91 0.04 24.47
N ALA A 77 9.24 -0.07 24.39
CA ALA A 77 10.14 0.69 25.25
C ALA A 77 10.16 2.20 24.90
N ASP A 78 10.05 2.53 23.61
CA ASP A 78 9.91 3.91 23.13
C ASP A 78 9.22 3.89 21.75
N PRO A 79 7.88 3.78 21.73
CA PRO A 79 7.14 3.66 20.48
C PRO A 79 7.20 4.93 19.63
N ASP A 80 7.22 6.12 20.26
CA ASP A 80 7.32 7.37 19.53
C ASP A 80 8.65 7.47 18.77
N TYR A 81 9.76 7.15 19.41
CA TYR A 81 11.06 7.14 18.76
C TYR A 81 11.10 6.17 17.57
N TYR A 82 10.57 4.96 17.73
CA TYR A 82 10.56 3.97 16.68
C TYR A 82 9.72 4.42 15.47
N TYR A 83 8.46 4.78 15.69
CA TYR A 83 7.56 5.10 14.58
C TYR A 83 7.85 6.44 13.94
N GLU A 84 8.25 7.45 14.70
CA GLU A 84 8.70 8.72 14.13
C GLU A 84 9.98 8.53 13.30
N SER A 85 10.91 7.67 13.72
CA SER A 85 12.07 7.30 12.90
C SER A 85 11.66 6.64 11.58
N CYS A 86 10.60 5.81 11.57
CA CYS A 86 10.04 5.25 10.35
C CYS A 86 9.43 6.34 9.47
N LEU A 87 8.64 7.26 10.02
CA LEU A 87 8.06 8.38 9.27
C LEU A 87 9.14 9.24 8.59
N LEU A 88 10.24 9.51 9.29
CA LEU A 88 11.37 10.30 8.78
C LEU A 88 12.22 9.53 7.76
N GLY A 89 12.38 8.22 7.97
CA GLY A 89 13.29 7.38 7.18
C GLY A 89 12.77 7.02 5.78
N TRP A 90 11.46 7.16 5.52
CA TRP A 90 10.85 6.69 4.25
C TRP A 90 10.49 7.83 3.30
N GLY A 91 11.29 8.89 3.29
CA GLY A 91 11.14 10.01 2.37
C GLY A 91 10.17 11.08 2.87
N ALA A 92 9.88 11.14 4.17
CA ALA A 92 9.35 12.33 4.80
C ALA A 92 10.48 13.31 5.09
N ALA A 93 10.26 14.60 4.84
CA ALA A 93 11.29 15.60 5.08
C ALA A 93 11.53 15.82 6.58
N ASN A 94 10.45 15.96 7.34
CA ASN A 94 10.42 16.15 8.80
C ASN A 94 9.00 15.90 9.34
N LEU A 95 8.82 15.89 10.66
CA LEU A 95 7.51 15.71 11.28
C LEU A 95 6.53 16.87 11.01
N ASP A 96 7.03 18.05 10.70
CA ASP A 96 6.20 19.22 10.35
C ASP A 96 5.49 19.03 8.99
N SER A 97 5.87 18.03 8.22
CA SER A 97 5.17 17.63 7.00
C SER A 97 3.82 16.94 7.27
N PHE A 98 3.58 16.55 8.51
CA PHE A 98 2.34 15.91 8.94
C PHE A 98 1.45 16.93 9.66
N ASP A 99 0.15 16.85 9.41
CA ASP A 99 -0.82 17.60 10.17
C ASP A 99 -0.70 17.25 11.67
N PRO A 100 -0.57 18.24 12.59
CA PRO A 100 -0.33 17.97 14.00
C PRO A 100 -1.44 17.13 14.67
N GLU A 101 -2.69 17.30 14.25
CA GLU A 101 -3.81 16.54 14.80
C GLU A 101 -3.72 15.07 14.35
N LYS A 102 -3.41 14.83 13.07
CA LYS A 102 -3.18 13.47 12.55
C LYS A 102 -1.99 12.81 13.22
N LEU A 103 -0.87 13.51 13.36
CA LEU A 103 0.31 12.98 14.05
C LEU A 103 -0.01 12.61 15.51
N SER A 104 -0.82 13.41 16.20
CA SER A 104 -1.31 13.10 17.54
C SER A 104 -2.15 11.81 17.56
N GLN A 105 -3.00 11.57 16.54
CA GLN A 105 -3.76 10.32 16.43
C GLN A 105 -2.84 9.12 16.14
N TYR A 106 -1.80 9.28 15.33
CA TYR A 106 -0.79 8.24 15.11
C TYR A 106 -0.08 7.87 16.41
N ARG A 107 0.41 8.86 17.18
CA ARG A 107 1.04 8.64 18.49
C ARG A 107 0.13 7.89 19.45
N LYS A 108 -1.14 8.28 19.53
CA LYS A 108 -2.15 7.59 20.34
C LYS A 108 -2.36 6.15 19.88
N SER A 109 -2.33 5.88 18.59
CA SER A 109 -2.51 4.54 18.04
C SER A 109 -1.32 3.64 18.38
N TRP A 110 -0.11 4.06 18.09
CA TRP A 110 1.09 3.23 18.29
C TRP A 110 1.57 3.15 19.73
N SER A 111 1.08 3.98 20.66
CA SER A 111 1.32 3.79 22.09
C SER A 111 0.52 2.61 22.68
N ASN A 112 -0.42 2.03 21.94
CA ASN A 112 -1.18 0.87 22.36
C ASN A 112 -0.43 -0.43 22.03
N VAL A 113 -0.15 -1.24 23.04
CA VAL A 113 0.58 -2.52 22.91
C VAL A 113 -0.13 -3.50 21.97
N ASP A 114 -1.46 -3.51 21.95
CA ASP A 114 -2.23 -4.37 21.04
C ASP A 114 -2.07 -3.92 19.58
N THR A 115 -1.96 -2.61 19.32
CA THR A 115 -1.65 -2.07 18.00
C THR A 115 -0.25 -2.48 17.56
N ILE A 116 0.75 -2.34 18.44
CA ILE A 116 2.13 -2.76 18.16
C ILE A 116 2.17 -4.25 17.80
N ARG A 117 1.49 -5.09 18.60
CA ARG A 117 1.41 -6.54 18.33
C ARG A 117 0.76 -6.81 16.96
N ALA A 118 -0.38 -6.18 16.69
CA ALA A 118 -1.09 -6.38 15.43
C ALA A 118 -0.24 -5.96 14.22
N MET A 119 0.53 -4.87 14.32
CA MET A 119 1.47 -4.47 13.27
C MET A 119 2.57 -5.50 13.05
N CYS A 120 3.16 -6.05 14.11
CA CYS A 120 4.15 -7.13 13.99
C CYS A 120 3.55 -8.40 13.37
N ASP A 121 2.33 -8.76 13.78
CA ASP A 121 1.63 -9.94 13.23
C ASP A 121 1.30 -9.78 11.74
N ASP A 122 0.97 -8.57 11.28
CA ASP A 122 0.77 -8.27 9.87
C ASP A 122 2.05 -8.49 9.03
N TYR A 123 3.21 -8.07 9.52
CA TYR A 123 4.49 -8.35 8.84
C TYR A 123 4.89 -9.82 8.90
N ARG A 124 4.57 -10.54 9.99
CA ARG A 124 4.73 -12.02 10.05
C ARG A 124 3.87 -12.70 9.00
N ALA A 125 2.60 -12.29 8.89
CA ALA A 125 1.71 -12.81 7.87
C ALA A 125 2.25 -12.57 6.46
N ALA A 126 2.80 -11.39 6.21
CA ALA A 126 3.39 -11.05 4.91
C ALA A 126 4.51 -12.00 4.48
N ILE A 127 5.40 -12.38 5.42
CA ILE A 127 6.53 -13.25 5.12
C ILE A 127 6.14 -14.72 5.10
N HIS A 128 5.22 -15.15 5.98
CA HIS A 128 4.93 -16.57 6.16
C HIS A 128 3.71 -17.07 5.37
N PHE A 129 2.85 -16.16 4.88
CA PHE A 129 1.64 -16.53 4.16
C PHE A 129 1.48 -15.74 2.85
N ASP A 130 1.49 -14.41 2.89
CA ASP A 130 1.19 -13.58 1.71
C ASP A 130 2.21 -13.81 0.59
N TRP A 131 3.48 -14.00 0.92
CA TRP A 131 4.52 -14.24 -0.06
C TRP A 131 4.28 -15.50 -0.89
N ASP A 132 3.87 -16.61 -0.24
CA ASP A 132 3.59 -17.86 -0.95
C ASP A 132 2.33 -17.74 -1.80
N LEU A 133 1.28 -17.09 -1.28
CA LEU A 133 0.06 -16.78 -2.05
C LEU A 133 0.35 -15.91 -3.28
N ASP A 134 1.17 -14.88 -3.12
CA ASP A 134 1.55 -14.00 -4.23
C ASP A 134 2.40 -14.72 -5.28
N LYS A 135 3.24 -15.70 -4.89
CA LYS A 135 3.96 -16.57 -5.83
C LYS A 135 3.03 -17.45 -6.66
N GLU A 136 2.00 -18.02 -6.03
CA GLU A 136 1.00 -18.82 -6.74
C GLU A 136 0.27 -17.98 -7.78
N ASP A 137 -0.05 -16.74 -7.46
CA ASP A 137 -0.78 -15.81 -8.31
C ASP A 137 0.10 -14.91 -9.22
N ARG A 138 1.42 -15.07 -9.20
CA ARG A 138 2.37 -14.17 -9.91
C ARG A 138 2.13 -14.01 -11.42
N ASN A 139 1.43 -14.95 -12.04
CA ASN A 139 1.09 -14.91 -13.46
C ASN A 139 -0.36 -14.49 -13.74
N ARG A 140 -1.12 -14.15 -12.69
CA ARG A 140 -2.48 -13.65 -12.85
C ARG A 140 -2.46 -12.18 -13.22
N CYS A 141 -3.10 -11.86 -14.35
CA CYS A 141 -3.31 -10.49 -14.80
C CYS A 141 -4.79 -10.13 -14.63
N LEU A 142 -5.05 -9.09 -13.85
CA LEU A 142 -6.40 -8.58 -13.61
C LEU A 142 -6.79 -7.55 -14.67
N GLU A 143 -8.01 -7.65 -15.19
CA GLU A 143 -8.55 -6.69 -16.17
C GLU A 143 -9.20 -5.46 -15.54
N ILE A 144 -9.33 -5.44 -14.21
CA ILE A 144 -9.86 -4.28 -13.50
C ILE A 144 -8.94 -3.07 -13.67
N PRO A 145 -9.47 -1.85 -13.87
CA PRO A 145 -8.64 -0.65 -13.95
C PRO A 145 -7.85 -0.45 -12.67
N ALA A 146 -6.54 -0.27 -12.81
CA ALA A 146 -5.62 -0.02 -11.71
C ALA A 146 -5.01 1.38 -11.82
N CYS A 147 -4.85 2.05 -10.68
CA CYS A 147 -4.05 3.27 -10.56
C CYS A 147 -2.85 2.96 -9.65
N VAL A 148 -1.66 3.24 -10.12
CA VAL A 148 -0.43 3.12 -9.35
C VAL A 148 0.08 4.52 -9.04
N MET A 149 0.11 4.86 -7.75
CA MET A 149 0.60 6.14 -7.24
C MET A 149 1.87 5.89 -6.43
N TRP A 150 2.87 6.74 -6.56
CA TRP A 150 4.12 6.62 -5.80
C TRP A 150 4.77 7.96 -5.55
N GLY A 151 5.43 8.11 -4.39
CA GLY A 151 6.19 9.30 -4.05
C GLY A 151 7.52 9.34 -4.79
N LYS A 152 7.78 10.42 -5.55
CA LYS A 152 8.99 10.59 -6.38
C LYS A 152 10.29 10.51 -5.59
N THR A 153 10.27 10.86 -4.31
CA THR A 153 11.45 10.87 -3.43
C THR A 153 11.46 9.73 -2.42
N GLY A 154 10.44 8.83 -2.48
CA GLY A 154 10.32 7.69 -1.60
C GLY A 154 11.29 6.55 -1.92
N ALA A 155 11.50 5.65 -0.96
CA ALA A 155 12.38 4.49 -1.11
C ALA A 155 11.94 3.57 -2.26
N MET A 156 10.61 3.45 -2.52
CA MET A 156 10.11 2.67 -3.65
C MET A 156 10.65 3.19 -4.98
N ALA A 157 10.53 4.51 -5.23
CA ALA A 157 11.01 5.13 -6.46
C ALA A 157 12.54 5.08 -6.64
N GLN A 158 13.28 4.98 -5.54
CA GLN A 158 14.75 4.88 -5.58
C GLN A 158 15.24 3.49 -6.01
N HIS A 159 14.46 2.45 -5.72
CA HIS A 159 14.87 1.06 -5.93
C HIS A 159 14.14 0.37 -7.07
N PHE A 160 12.95 0.85 -7.47
CA PHE A 160 12.10 0.19 -8.45
C PHE A 160 11.51 1.18 -9.46
N ASP A 161 11.29 0.72 -10.69
CA ASP A 161 10.30 1.32 -11.59
C ASP A 161 8.91 0.86 -11.12
N VAL A 162 8.34 1.60 -10.14
CA VAL A 162 7.12 1.20 -9.45
C VAL A 162 5.98 0.82 -10.40
N PRO A 163 5.62 1.63 -11.42
CA PRO A 163 4.55 1.24 -12.34
C PRO A 163 4.90 0.03 -13.22
N ALA A 164 6.17 -0.17 -13.56
CA ALA A 164 6.58 -1.34 -14.34
C ALA A 164 6.45 -2.64 -13.55
N THR A 165 6.64 -2.61 -12.22
CA THR A 165 6.50 -3.80 -11.36
C THR A 165 5.09 -4.38 -11.39
N TRP A 166 4.07 -3.55 -11.61
CA TRP A 166 2.66 -3.93 -11.66
C TRP A 166 2.16 -4.34 -13.06
N SER A 167 2.98 -4.16 -14.10
CA SER A 167 2.58 -4.41 -15.50
C SER A 167 2.17 -5.83 -15.80
N LYS A 168 2.62 -6.81 -15.01
CA LYS A 168 2.23 -8.21 -15.11
C LYS A 168 0.92 -8.53 -14.38
N ASN A 169 0.55 -7.71 -13.42
CA ASN A 169 -0.60 -7.94 -12.55
C ASN A 169 -1.89 -7.26 -13.06
N PHE A 170 -1.76 -6.22 -13.88
CA PHE A 170 -2.90 -5.47 -14.41
C PHE A 170 -2.72 -5.14 -15.88
N SER A 171 -3.76 -5.36 -16.68
CA SER A 171 -3.76 -5.04 -18.12
C SER A 171 -3.95 -3.56 -18.41
N ASN A 172 -4.52 -2.78 -17.47
CA ASN A 172 -4.80 -1.36 -17.61
C ASN A 172 -4.34 -0.61 -16.36
N ILE A 173 -3.24 0.15 -16.49
CA ILE A 173 -2.62 0.89 -15.38
C ILE A 173 -2.55 2.38 -15.71
N GLU A 174 -3.21 3.20 -14.88
CA GLU A 174 -2.95 4.64 -14.80
C GLU A 174 -1.77 4.90 -13.86
N LYS A 175 -0.84 5.74 -14.29
CA LYS A 175 0.42 6.01 -13.59
C LYS A 175 0.40 7.42 -13.03
N ASN A 176 0.49 7.56 -11.71
CA ASN A 176 0.41 8.86 -11.02
C ASN A 176 1.61 9.08 -10.08
N PRO A 177 2.73 9.65 -10.59
CA PRO A 177 3.83 10.06 -9.72
C PRO A 177 3.42 11.27 -8.88
N MET A 178 3.57 11.13 -7.55
CA MET A 178 3.22 12.16 -6.58
C MET A 178 4.46 12.88 -6.07
N GLU A 179 4.32 14.15 -5.74
CA GLU A 179 5.38 14.84 -4.98
C GLU A 179 5.49 14.21 -3.58
N GLY A 180 6.70 14.27 -2.99
CA GLY A 180 6.96 13.70 -1.67
C GLY A 180 7.47 12.27 -1.69
N GLY A 181 7.53 11.67 -0.49
CA GLY A 181 8.02 10.32 -0.27
C GLY A 181 6.90 9.31 -0.03
N HIS A 182 7.19 8.30 0.79
CA HIS A 182 6.23 7.24 1.12
C HIS A 182 4.89 7.78 1.69
N PHE A 183 4.96 8.83 2.47
CA PHE A 183 3.80 9.47 3.11
C PHE A 183 3.21 10.62 2.29
N PHE A 184 3.33 10.59 0.95
CA PHE A 184 2.73 11.61 0.10
C PHE A 184 1.22 11.84 0.36
N PRO A 185 0.41 10.86 0.81
CA PRO A 185 -0.98 11.13 1.16
C PRO A 185 -1.15 12.11 2.33
N ASP A 186 -0.19 12.16 3.25
CA ASP A 186 -0.14 13.12 4.35
C ASP A 186 0.54 14.42 3.95
N GLN A 187 1.59 14.36 3.13
CA GLN A 187 2.35 15.52 2.69
C GLN A 187 1.60 16.36 1.65
N TYR A 188 0.89 15.70 0.74
CA TYR A 188 0.16 16.30 -0.39
C TYR A 188 -1.28 15.76 -0.48
N PRO A 189 -2.12 15.97 0.56
CA PRO A 189 -3.45 15.35 0.64
C PRO A 189 -4.41 15.84 -0.45
N GLN A 190 -4.34 17.11 -0.84
CA GLN A 190 -5.23 17.69 -1.84
C GLN A 190 -4.97 17.09 -3.24
N GLU A 191 -3.71 17.02 -3.62
CA GLU A 191 -3.26 16.45 -4.89
C GLU A 191 -3.58 14.95 -4.94
N THR A 192 -3.36 14.25 -3.83
CA THR A 192 -3.68 12.82 -3.70
C THR A 192 -5.17 12.55 -3.89
N VAL A 193 -6.02 13.30 -3.20
CA VAL A 193 -7.48 13.18 -3.34
C VAL A 193 -7.93 13.54 -4.75
N SER A 194 -7.38 14.60 -5.34
CA SER A 194 -7.71 15.02 -6.70
C SER A 194 -7.41 13.93 -7.74
N ALA A 195 -6.24 13.32 -7.66
CA ALA A 195 -5.85 12.22 -8.55
C ALA A 195 -6.74 10.99 -8.37
N LEU A 196 -7.03 10.60 -7.11
CA LEU A 196 -7.93 9.49 -6.80
C LEU A 196 -9.33 9.69 -7.35
N VAL A 197 -9.92 10.85 -7.10
CA VAL A 197 -11.29 11.17 -7.53
C VAL A 197 -11.36 11.17 -9.05
N SER A 198 -10.36 11.77 -9.73
CA SER A 198 -10.27 11.77 -11.19
C SER A 198 -10.25 10.35 -11.75
N PHE A 199 -9.37 9.49 -11.24
CA PHE A 199 -9.27 8.09 -11.65
C PHE A 199 -10.60 7.34 -11.46
N ILE A 200 -11.23 7.46 -10.30
CA ILE A 200 -12.48 6.77 -10.00
C ILE A 200 -13.61 7.23 -10.92
N ILE A 201 -13.77 8.55 -11.11
CA ILE A 201 -14.84 9.11 -11.97
C ILE A 201 -14.67 8.66 -13.42
N ASN A 202 -13.43 8.72 -13.95
CA ASN A 202 -13.15 8.28 -15.31
C ASN A 202 -13.54 6.81 -15.54
N ASN A 203 -13.36 5.97 -14.53
CA ASN A 203 -13.66 4.54 -14.64
C ASN A 203 -15.12 4.17 -14.32
N ILE A 204 -15.90 5.02 -13.63
CA ILE A 204 -17.34 4.87 -13.52
C ILE A 204 -18.01 5.03 -14.89
N ASN A 205 -17.62 6.04 -15.64
CA ASN A 205 -18.17 6.36 -16.96
C ASN A 205 -17.81 5.31 -18.03
N TYR A 206 -16.62 4.70 -17.94
CA TYR A 206 -16.18 3.63 -18.84
C TYR A 206 -17.04 2.35 -18.70
N SER A 207 -17.51 2.03 -17.51
CA SER A 207 -18.35 0.87 -17.24
C SER A 207 -19.74 1.03 -17.89
N CYS A 208 -20.23 2.25 -18.03
CA CYS A 208 -21.53 2.55 -18.68
C CYS A 208 -21.42 2.45 -20.21
N CYS A 209 -20.30 2.88 -20.82
CA CYS A 209 -20.09 2.82 -22.27
C CYS A 209 -19.88 1.39 -22.79
N ARG A 210 -19.21 0.50 -22.04
CA ARG A 210 -19.06 -0.90 -22.45
C ARG A 210 -20.38 -1.66 -22.52
N THR A 211 -21.33 -1.32 -21.68
CA THR A 211 -22.69 -1.93 -21.70
C THR A 211 -23.49 -1.49 -22.94
N LEU A 212 -23.23 -0.30 -23.47
CA LEU A 212 -23.87 0.21 -24.69
C LEU A 212 -23.26 -0.34 -25.99
N LEU A 213 -21.99 -0.73 -25.99
CA LEU A 213 -21.30 -1.29 -27.17
C LEU A 213 -21.56 -2.80 -27.38
N LEU A 214 -22.07 -3.49 -26.38
CA LEU A 214 -22.48 -4.91 -26.49
C LEU A 214 -23.94 -5.10 -26.92
N LEU A 215 -24.70 -4.03 -27.13
CA LEU A 215 -26.09 -4.03 -27.59
C LEU A 215 -26.25 -3.48 -29.01
N SER A 216 -25.19 -3.24 -29.73
CA SER A 216 -25.14 -2.88 -31.15
C SER A 216 -24.47 -3.96 -31.98
#